data_9cb807af55fb8788371dcbf333a0f169
#
_entry.id   9cb807af55fb8788371dcbf333a0f169
#
_cell.length_a   1.000
_cell.length_b   1.000
_cell.length_c   1.000
_cell.angle_alpha   90.00
_cell.angle_beta   90.00
_cell.angle_gamma   90.00
#
_symmetry.space_group_name_H-M   'P 1'
#
loop_
_entity.id
_entity.type
_entity.pdbx_description
1 polymer ?
#
loop_
_entity_poly.entity_id
_entity_poly.type
_entity_poly.pdbx_seq_one_letter_code
_entity_poly.pdbx_strand_id
1 'polypeptide(L)'
;MGVEVSEERETQAAEVKEQSSKTRDRRADGVGEPAPPQGVVAQLVSDTRQGLHELEWLQILLFGVAAGLLMPLSFLQPGTLSFVAGIIPVGAGLLLGRRVKGHYGLHGFVTGLVGALIGFTLLGALLFFTPFGATAPSSIGATPGSAAIPLTALWLQLGGFIAFSLITFCTFGASMAGRTESRNRQVRQEVELRGGRLERPGTIRTPDDIRVLSLPQFGSYVNNLFKKQGFQFKDYRFIDKDKHLDLWMEYENEPWHLRLSVADKINPGTVEGLIQELKREGCRKGVVITSTEFAPSALKSAKGRPVVLIDGQMLYQIAEK
;
A
#
# COMPACT_ATOMS: atom_id res chain seq x y z
N MET A 1 -43.33 -26.16 -36.49
CA MET A 1 -42.35 -25.18 -35.98
C MET A 1 -42.20 -25.18 -34.46
N GLY A 2 -42.77 -26.11 -33.73
CA GLY A 2 -42.68 -26.16 -32.24
C GLY A 2 -41.84 -27.32 -31.69
N VAL A 3 -41.41 -28.25 -32.50
CA VAL A 3 -40.67 -29.46 -32.06
C VAL A 3 -39.15 -29.27 -32.09
N GLU A 4 -38.60 -28.49 -33.02
CA GLU A 4 -37.15 -28.24 -33.13
C GLU A 4 -36.57 -27.40 -31.98
N VAL A 5 -37.36 -26.48 -31.39
CA VAL A 5 -36.89 -25.61 -30.28
C VAL A 5 -36.83 -26.38 -28.96
N SER A 6 -37.53 -27.50 -28.80
CA SER A 6 -37.44 -28.33 -27.58
C SER A 6 -36.22 -29.25 -27.59
N GLU A 7 -35.79 -29.77 -28.72
CA GLU A 7 -34.59 -30.62 -28.83
C GLU A 7 -33.28 -29.86 -28.64
N GLU A 8 -33.21 -28.62 -29.16
CA GLU A 8 -32.01 -27.75 -28.88
C GLU A 8 -31.84 -27.38 -27.40
N ARG A 9 -32.94 -27.19 -26.67
CA ARG A 9 -32.87 -26.90 -25.22
C ARG A 9 -32.49 -28.13 -24.40
N GLU A 10 -32.89 -29.30 -24.77
CA GLU A 10 -32.48 -30.55 -24.10
C GLU A 10 -31.03 -30.89 -24.36
N THR A 11 -30.52 -30.66 -25.57
CA THR A 11 -29.10 -30.85 -25.90
C THR A 11 -28.21 -29.86 -25.18
N GLN A 12 -28.59 -28.59 -25.10
CA GLN A 12 -27.83 -27.60 -24.31
C GLN A 12 -27.85 -27.87 -22.81
N ALA A 13 -28.96 -28.36 -22.27
CA ALA A 13 -29.06 -28.75 -20.86
C ALA A 13 -28.22 -29.99 -20.53
N ALA A 14 -28.07 -30.92 -21.48
CA ALA A 14 -27.20 -32.09 -21.34
C ALA A 14 -25.71 -31.72 -21.37
N GLU A 15 -25.30 -30.82 -22.29
CA GLU A 15 -23.89 -30.34 -22.35
C GLU A 15 -23.49 -29.57 -21.09
N VAL A 16 -24.36 -28.73 -20.55
CA VAL A 16 -24.10 -27.98 -19.30
C VAL A 16 -23.96 -28.92 -18.09
N LYS A 17 -24.75 -29.99 -18.04
CA LYS A 17 -24.64 -31.04 -17.02
C LYS A 17 -23.33 -31.82 -17.14
N GLU A 18 -22.90 -32.16 -18.35
CA GLU A 18 -21.65 -32.90 -18.58
C GLU A 18 -20.42 -32.04 -18.28
N GLN A 19 -20.43 -30.74 -18.62
CA GLN A 19 -19.37 -29.83 -18.22
C GLN A 19 -19.31 -29.60 -16.70
N SER A 20 -20.46 -29.55 -16.03
CA SER A 20 -20.54 -29.44 -14.58
C SER A 20 -20.02 -30.69 -13.86
N SER A 21 -20.25 -31.89 -14.39
CA SER A 21 -19.73 -33.15 -13.84
C SER A 21 -18.21 -33.27 -14.04
N LYS A 22 -17.68 -32.93 -15.23
CA LYS A 22 -16.23 -32.90 -15.50
C LYS A 22 -15.47 -31.91 -14.66
N THR A 23 -16.10 -30.77 -14.28
CA THR A 23 -15.49 -29.77 -13.38
C THR A 23 -15.51 -30.24 -11.92
N ARG A 24 -16.47 -31.08 -11.56
CA ARG A 24 -16.59 -31.64 -10.20
C ARG A 24 -15.60 -32.79 -9.99
N ASP A 25 -15.39 -33.66 -10.99
CA ASP A 25 -14.38 -34.72 -10.93
C ASP A 25 -12.96 -34.18 -10.92
N ARG A 26 -12.65 -33.13 -11.71
CA ARG A 26 -11.34 -32.45 -11.62
C ARG A 26 -11.05 -31.79 -10.26
N ARG A 27 -12.09 -31.44 -9.48
CA ARG A 27 -11.93 -30.93 -8.10
C ARG A 27 -11.75 -32.06 -7.07
N ALA A 28 -12.29 -33.25 -7.36
CA ALA A 28 -12.11 -34.40 -6.47
C ALA A 28 -10.72 -35.04 -6.59
N ASP A 29 -10.14 -35.05 -7.80
CA ASP A 29 -8.79 -35.58 -8.04
C ASP A 29 -7.66 -34.60 -7.65
N GLY A 30 -7.99 -33.34 -7.35
CA GLY A 30 -7.05 -32.30 -6.93
C GLY A 30 -6.89 -32.12 -5.42
N VAL A 31 -7.57 -32.92 -4.60
CA VAL A 31 -7.26 -32.99 -3.15
C VAL A 31 -6.06 -33.91 -3.00
N GLY A 32 -4.89 -33.38 -3.41
CA GLY A 32 -3.61 -33.94 -3.02
C GLY A 32 -3.59 -34.07 -1.51
N GLU A 33 -3.20 -35.22 -1.03
CA GLU A 33 -2.96 -35.52 0.38
C GLU A 33 -2.27 -34.29 1.01
N PRO A 34 -2.76 -33.73 2.13
CA PRO A 34 -2.13 -32.58 2.74
C PRO A 34 -0.68 -32.95 3.03
N ALA A 35 0.25 -32.26 2.38
CA ALA A 35 1.68 -32.46 2.59
C ALA A 35 1.94 -32.47 4.12
N PRO A 36 2.73 -33.41 4.64
CA PRO A 36 2.98 -33.51 6.06
C PRO A 36 3.42 -32.16 6.60
N PRO A 37 2.96 -31.73 7.78
CA PRO A 37 3.27 -30.41 8.31
C PRO A 37 4.78 -30.27 8.38
N GLN A 38 5.35 -29.59 7.42
CA GLN A 38 6.78 -29.22 7.43
C GLN A 38 6.97 -28.43 8.72
N GLY A 39 7.85 -28.92 9.60
CA GLY A 39 8.07 -28.26 10.88
C GLY A 39 8.40 -26.78 10.64
N VAL A 40 7.90 -25.89 11.49
CA VAL A 40 8.09 -24.43 11.42
C VAL A 40 9.55 -24.06 11.13
N VAL A 41 10.49 -24.85 11.63
CA VAL A 41 11.93 -24.71 11.40
C VAL A 41 12.31 -24.98 9.93
N ALA A 42 11.73 -26.00 9.28
CA ALA A 42 12.02 -26.30 7.88
C ALA A 42 11.48 -25.22 6.92
N GLN A 43 10.31 -24.64 7.22
CA GLN A 43 9.77 -23.49 6.48
C GLN A 43 10.64 -22.25 6.68
N LEU A 44 11.06 -21.95 7.91
CA LEU A 44 11.97 -20.82 8.19
C LEU A 44 13.31 -20.97 7.47
N VAL A 45 13.86 -22.20 7.39
CA VAL A 45 15.12 -22.47 6.68
C VAL A 45 14.95 -22.34 5.16
N SER A 46 13.83 -22.80 4.59
CA SER A 46 13.56 -22.64 3.17
C SER A 46 13.36 -21.19 2.77
N ASP A 47 12.60 -20.42 3.57
CA ASP A 47 12.34 -19.00 3.34
C ASP A 47 13.63 -18.16 3.47
N THR A 48 14.49 -18.49 4.42
CA THR A 48 15.79 -17.81 4.56
C THR A 48 16.73 -18.15 3.42
N ARG A 49 16.72 -19.38 2.90
CA ARG A 49 17.57 -19.79 1.77
C ARG A 49 17.13 -19.12 0.46
N GLN A 50 15.85 -19.01 0.20
CA GLN A 50 15.32 -18.25 -0.94
C GLN A 50 15.64 -16.76 -0.79
N GLY A 51 15.44 -16.20 0.40
CA GLY A 51 15.78 -14.81 0.69
C GLY A 51 17.26 -14.47 0.48
N LEU A 52 18.18 -15.41 0.73
CA LEU A 52 19.62 -15.21 0.51
C LEU A 52 19.98 -15.08 -0.99
N HIS A 53 19.25 -15.76 -1.87
CA HIS A 53 19.44 -15.62 -3.33
C HIS A 53 18.89 -14.31 -3.89
N GLU A 54 17.89 -13.73 -3.23
CA GLU A 54 17.25 -12.47 -3.63
C GLU A 54 17.91 -11.22 -3.00
N LEU A 55 19.06 -11.40 -2.30
CA LEU A 55 19.75 -10.29 -1.66
C LEU A 55 20.36 -9.32 -2.68
N GLU A 56 20.03 -8.06 -2.57
CA GLU A 56 20.63 -6.97 -3.34
C GLU A 56 22.00 -6.60 -2.73
N TRP A 57 23.03 -7.41 -3.00
CA TRP A 57 24.37 -7.29 -2.41
C TRP A 57 24.99 -5.91 -2.52
N LEU A 58 24.78 -5.22 -3.64
CA LEU A 58 25.30 -3.87 -3.85
C LEU A 58 24.76 -2.89 -2.82
N GLN A 59 23.47 -2.96 -2.52
CA GLN A 59 22.83 -2.09 -1.52
C GLN A 59 23.31 -2.44 -0.10
N ILE A 60 23.40 -3.73 0.20
CA ILE A 60 23.89 -4.24 1.48
C ILE A 60 25.29 -3.75 1.76
N LEU A 61 26.20 -3.91 0.80
CA LEU A 61 27.57 -3.47 0.93
C LEU A 61 27.66 -1.95 1.08
N LEU A 62 26.96 -1.19 0.23
CA LEU A 62 26.97 0.27 0.27
C LEU A 62 26.55 0.80 1.65
N PHE A 63 25.39 0.36 2.15
CA PHE A 63 24.90 0.86 3.46
C PHE A 63 25.61 0.24 4.64
N GLY A 64 26.04 -1.03 4.55
CA GLY A 64 26.82 -1.69 5.60
C GLY A 64 28.20 -1.07 5.79
N VAL A 65 28.93 -0.84 4.69
CA VAL A 65 30.24 -0.17 4.73
C VAL A 65 30.09 1.25 5.27
N ALA A 66 29.13 2.02 4.73
CA ALA A 66 28.91 3.40 5.18
C ALA A 66 28.59 3.47 6.68
N ALA A 67 27.68 2.62 7.18
CA ALA A 67 27.32 2.59 8.59
C ALA A 67 28.49 2.10 9.48
N GLY A 68 29.21 1.07 9.03
CA GLY A 68 30.37 0.53 9.73
C GLY A 68 31.55 1.50 9.83
N LEU A 69 31.76 2.37 8.85
CA LEU A 69 32.76 3.43 8.90
C LEU A 69 32.33 4.61 9.77
N LEU A 70 31.09 5.06 9.58
CA LEU A 70 30.60 6.27 10.27
C LEU A 70 30.43 6.07 11.77
N MET A 71 30.02 4.87 12.21
CA MET A 71 29.74 4.62 13.62
C MET A 71 30.95 4.74 14.53
N PRO A 72 32.13 4.11 14.28
CA PRO A 72 33.33 4.32 15.10
C PRO A 72 33.86 5.75 15.04
N LEU A 73 33.77 6.41 13.88
CA LEU A 73 34.21 7.79 13.72
C LEU A 73 33.42 8.79 14.59
N SER A 74 32.16 8.47 14.89
CA SER A 74 31.35 9.30 15.78
C SER A 74 31.84 9.34 17.22
N PHE A 75 32.66 8.38 17.65
CA PHE A 75 33.27 8.36 18.97
C PHE A 75 34.56 9.21 19.07
N LEU A 76 35.15 9.65 17.95
CA LEU A 76 36.36 10.48 17.93
C LEU A 76 36.11 11.90 18.45
N GLN A 77 34.87 12.38 18.39
CA GLN A 77 34.51 13.72 18.88
C GLN A 77 33.52 13.59 20.05
N PRO A 78 33.95 13.93 21.29
CA PRO A 78 33.06 13.95 22.45
C PRO A 78 32.02 15.07 22.31
N GLY A 79 30.76 14.78 22.64
CA GLY A 79 29.70 15.77 22.69
C GLY A 79 28.56 15.50 21.65
N THR A 80 28.28 16.47 20.80
CA THR A 80 27.13 16.43 19.88
C THR A 80 27.11 15.26 18.88
N LEU A 81 28.27 14.73 18.51
CA LEU A 81 28.37 13.60 17.55
C LEU A 81 28.03 12.24 18.16
N SER A 82 28.12 12.05 19.46
CA SER A 82 27.68 10.81 20.11
C SER A 82 26.17 10.58 19.93
N PHE A 83 25.38 11.64 19.84
CA PHE A 83 23.94 11.53 19.53
C PHE A 83 23.70 11.06 18.11
N VAL A 84 24.57 11.46 17.17
CA VAL A 84 24.50 11.04 15.75
C VAL A 84 24.78 9.54 15.60
N ALA A 85 25.64 8.97 16.46
CA ALA A 85 25.93 7.53 16.46
C ALA A 85 24.66 6.65 16.58
N GLY A 86 23.68 7.07 17.39
CA GLY A 86 22.41 6.37 17.53
C GLY A 86 21.53 6.41 16.26
N ILE A 87 21.68 7.45 15.45
CA ILE A 87 20.86 7.67 14.24
C ILE A 87 21.41 6.89 13.03
N ILE A 88 22.74 6.68 12.97
CA ILE A 88 23.41 6.04 11.83
C ILE A 88 22.83 4.66 11.49
N PRO A 89 22.70 3.70 12.44
CA PRO A 89 22.19 2.37 12.13
C PRO A 89 20.73 2.39 11.68
N VAL A 90 19.89 3.21 12.34
CA VAL A 90 18.48 3.36 11.99
C VAL A 90 18.36 3.98 10.60
N GLY A 91 19.11 5.05 10.33
CA GLY A 91 19.12 5.76 9.05
C GLY A 91 19.55 4.84 7.89
N ALA A 92 20.63 4.08 8.07
CA ALA A 92 21.09 3.09 7.09
C ALA A 92 20.00 2.03 6.81
N GLY A 93 19.37 1.50 7.85
CA GLY A 93 18.26 0.56 7.73
C GLY A 93 17.05 1.15 7.00
N LEU A 94 16.61 2.36 7.36
CA LEU A 94 15.48 3.05 6.71
C LEU A 94 15.75 3.31 5.23
N LEU A 95 16.95 3.76 4.86
CA LEU A 95 17.31 4.01 3.47
C LEU A 95 17.39 2.71 2.66
N LEU A 96 17.95 1.65 3.25
CA LEU A 96 17.99 0.33 2.65
C LEU A 96 16.58 -0.20 2.40
N GLY A 97 15.70 -0.19 3.42
CA GLY A 97 14.34 -0.72 3.34
C GLY A 97 13.45 -0.06 2.29
N ARG A 98 13.73 1.21 1.91
CA ARG A 98 13.05 1.90 0.82
C ARG A 98 13.50 1.45 -0.58
N ARG A 99 14.73 0.95 -0.70
CA ARG A 99 15.34 0.59 -1.99
C ARG A 99 15.15 -0.87 -2.35
N VAL A 100 15.26 -1.78 -1.37
CA VAL A 100 15.14 -3.22 -1.60
C VAL A 100 13.69 -3.66 -1.78
N LYS A 101 13.52 -4.80 -2.49
CA LYS A 101 12.21 -5.39 -2.77
C LYS A 101 12.09 -6.73 -2.03
N GLY A 102 11.27 -6.78 -0.98
CA GLY A 102 11.05 -8.02 -0.20
C GLY A 102 12.15 -8.30 0.83
N HIS A 103 11.93 -9.30 1.67
CA HIS A 103 12.84 -9.79 2.72
C HIS A 103 13.58 -8.68 3.52
N TYR A 104 12.89 -7.59 3.82
CA TYR A 104 13.45 -6.37 4.42
C TYR A 104 14.28 -6.63 5.69
N GLY A 105 13.77 -7.52 6.56
CA GLY A 105 14.48 -7.88 7.80
C GLY A 105 15.81 -8.57 7.53
N LEU A 106 15.86 -9.47 6.55
CA LEU A 106 17.07 -10.18 6.17
C LEU A 106 18.12 -9.23 5.57
N HIS A 107 17.69 -8.34 4.65
CA HIS A 107 18.57 -7.30 4.11
C HIS A 107 19.14 -6.41 5.21
N GLY A 108 18.31 -5.95 6.16
CA GLY A 108 18.75 -5.15 7.29
C GLY A 108 19.73 -5.89 8.20
N PHE A 109 19.47 -7.18 8.49
CA PHE A 109 20.33 -8.03 9.31
C PHE A 109 21.73 -8.20 8.67
N VAL A 110 21.78 -8.59 7.39
CA VAL A 110 23.05 -8.79 6.67
C VAL A 110 23.83 -7.47 6.53
N THR A 111 23.12 -6.36 6.27
CA THR A 111 23.73 -5.02 6.25
C THR A 111 24.31 -4.64 7.60
N GLY A 112 23.58 -4.89 8.69
CA GLY A 112 24.05 -4.69 10.05
C GLY A 112 25.25 -5.55 10.38
N LEU A 113 25.29 -6.80 9.93
CA LEU A 113 26.44 -7.72 10.12
C LEU A 113 27.68 -7.22 9.38
N VAL A 114 27.56 -6.81 8.13
CA VAL A 114 28.66 -6.22 7.33
C VAL A 114 29.19 -4.95 8.03
N GLY A 115 28.28 -4.07 8.43
CA GLY A 115 28.64 -2.86 9.17
C GLY A 115 29.32 -3.14 10.51
N ALA A 116 28.83 -4.16 11.24
CA ALA A 116 29.39 -4.59 12.51
C ALA A 116 30.84 -5.09 12.37
N LEU A 117 31.12 -5.91 11.35
CA LEU A 117 32.46 -6.40 11.07
C LEU A 117 33.44 -5.25 10.76
N ILE A 118 33.02 -4.33 9.92
CA ILE A 118 33.83 -3.15 9.54
C ILE A 118 34.00 -2.22 10.74
N GLY A 119 32.92 -1.93 11.47
CA GLY A 119 32.96 -1.04 12.64
C GLY A 119 33.82 -1.59 13.78
N PHE A 120 33.72 -2.91 14.03
CA PHE A 120 34.51 -3.58 15.05
C PHE A 120 36.01 -3.57 14.71
N THR A 121 36.37 -3.87 13.45
CA THR A 121 37.77 -3.84 13.00
C THR A 121 38.34 -2.42 12.98
N LEU A 122 37.56 -1.43 12.49
CA LEU A 122 37.98 -0.04 12.47
C LEU A 122 38.17 0.54 13.89
N LEU A 123 37.25 0.22 14.80
CA LEU A 123 37.41 0.63 16.21
C LEU A 123 38.69 0.04 16.82
N GLY A 124 39.00 -1.23 16.55
CA GLY A 124 40.25 -1.86 16.94
C GLY A 124 41.45 -1.12 16.38
N ALA A 125 41.46 -0.81 15.10
CA ALA A 125 42.49 -0.06 14.45
C ALA A 125 42.69 1.33 15.11
N LEU A 126 41.60 2.05 15.40
CA LEU A 126 41.66 3.35 16.07
C LEU A 126 42.20 3.25 17.49
N LEU A 127 41.83 2.25 18.27
CA LEU A 127 42.27 2.08 19.65
C LEU A 127 43.75 1.63 19.78
N PHE A 128 44.18 0.72 18.89
CA PHE A 128 45.52 0.13 19.03
C PHE A 128 46.62 0.83 18.23
N PHE A 129 46.28 1.55 17.14
CA PHE A 129 47.25 2.12 16.21
C PHE A 129 47.20 3.66 16.13
N THR A 130 46.29 4.32 16.86
CA THR A 130 46.23 5.80 16.88
C THR A 130 46.34 6.37 18.28
N PRO A 131 46.65 7.68 18.44
CA PRO A 131 46.69 8.36 19.74
C PRO A 131 45.32 8.35 20.46
N PHE A 132 44.24 8.04 19.78
CA PHE A 132 42.88 7.91 20.35
C PHE A 132 42.87 6.89 21.47
N GLY A 133 43.56 5.76 21.35
CA GLY A 133 43.62 4.72 22.37
C GLY A 133 44.24 5.20 23.71
N ALA A 134 45.13 6.19 23.69
CA ALA A 134 45.69 6.76 24.90
C ALA A 134 44.71 7.69 25.65
N THR A 135 43.80 8.34 24.95
CA THR A 135 42.82 9.30 25.49
C THR A 135 41.42 8.71 25.73
N ALA A 136 41.07 7.66 25.01
CA ALA A 136 39.75 7.03 25.07
C ALA A 136 39.35 6.51 26.47
N PRO A 137 40.21 5.84 27.25
CA PRO A 137 39.85 5.39 28.60
C PRO A 137 39.48 6.52 29.56
N SER A 138 40.10 7.69 29.44
CA SER A 138 39.81 8.85 30.27
C SER A 138 38.57 9.64 29.85
N SER A 139 38.17 9.52 28.56
CA SER A 139 36.99 10.22 28.03
C SER A 139 35.70 9.41 28.19
N ILE A 140 35.77 8.08 28.35
CA ILE A 140 34.61 7.17 28.42
C ILE A 140 34.43 6.71 29.89
N GLY A 141 34.16 7.67 30.81
CA GLY A 141 33.56 7.37 32.11
C GLY A 141 34.50 6.78 33.17
N ALA A 142 35.80 7.06 33.14
CA ALA A 142 36.67 6.79 34.27
C ALA A 142 36.25 7.67 35.45
N THR A 143 35.58 7.09 36.45
CA THR A 143 35.39 7.75 37.72
C THR A 143 36.77 7.96 38.38
N PRO A 144 37.05 9.12 38.97
CA PRO A 144 38.33 9.36 39.67
C PRO A 144 38.57 8.29 40.72
N GLY A 145 39.64 7.50 40.56
CA GLY A 145 40.01 6.40 41.46
C GLY A 145 39.67 4.99 40.97
N SER A 146 39.04 4.81 39.81
CA SER A 146 38.85 3.49 39.17
C SER A 146 40.12 3.00 38.49
N ALA A 147 40.41 1.69 38.59
CA ALA A 147 41.51 1.07 37.87
C ALA A 147 41.35 1.30 36.34
N ALA A 148 42.47 1.60 35.66
CA ALA A 148 42.46 1.83 34.23
C ALA A 148 41.92 0.61 33.50
N ILE A 149 40.86 0.81 32.68
CA ILE A 149 40.24 -0.26 31.87
C ILE A 149 41.26 -0.67 30.80
N PRO A 150 41.63 -1.95 30.69
CA PRO A 150 42.54 -2.39 29.62
C PRO A 150 41.91 -2.15 28.23
N LEU A 151 42.73 -1.70 27.27
CA LEU A 151 42.27 -1.38 25.89
C LEU A 151 41.52 -2.50 25.24
N THR A 152 41.89 -3.75 25.51
CA THR A 152 41.18 -4.94 24.99
C THR A 152 39.77 -5.07 25.52
N ALA A 153 39.56 -4.77 26.83
CA ALA A 153 38.23 -4.78 27.43
C ALA A 153 37.37 -3.65 26.89
N LEU A 154 37.96 -2.43 26.74
CA LEU A 154 37.28 -1.31 26.12
C LEU A 154 36.89 -1.59 24.67
N TRP A 155 37.78 -2.19 23.87
CA TRP A 155 37.49 -2.61 22.50
C TRP A 155 36.34 -3.61 22.41
N LEU A 156 36.35 -4.66 23.24
CA LEU A 156 35.28 -5.67 23.26
C LEU A 156 33.93 -5.04 23.68
N GLN A 157 33.92 -4.16 24.66
CA GLN A 157 32.72 -3.51 25.17
C GLN A 157 32.12 -2.55 24.16
N LEU A 158 32.90 -1.63 23.60
CA LEU A 158 32.43 -0.68 22.60
C LEU A 158 32.14 -1.34 21.26
N GLY A 159 32.98 -2.26 20.83
CA GLY A 159 32.81 -3.02 19.61
C GLY A 159 31.57 -3.91 19.65
N GLY A 160 31.34 -4.56 20.81
CA GLY A 160 30.11 -5.32 21.06
C GLY A 160 28.85 -4.43 21.00
N PHE A 161 28.92 -3.24 21.61
CA PHE A 161 27.82 -2.26 21.53
C PHE A 161 27.55 -1.79 20.08
N ILE A 162 28.62 -1.48 19.31
CA ILE A 162 28.54 -1.11 17.90
C ILE A 162 27.91 -2.23 17.09
N ALA A 163 28.37 -3.47 17.26
CA ALA A 163 27.87 -4.62 16.54
C ALA A 163 26.39 -4.88 16.85
N PHE A 164 26.03 -4.89 18.13
CA PHE A 164 24.65 -5.04 18.56
C PHE A 164 23.74 -3.94 17.98
N SER A 165 24.19 -2.68 18.08
CA SER A 165 23.44 -1.53 17.58
C SER A 165 23.23 -1.60 16.08
N LEU A 166 24.29 -1.86 15.30
CA LEU A 166 24.19 -1.96 13.83
C LEU A 166 23.27 -3.09 13.40
N ILE A 167 23.42 -4.30 13.96
CA ILE A 167 22.58 -5.45 13.60
C ILE A 167 21.11 -5.17 13.95
N THR A 168 20.84 -4.74 15.19
CA THR A 168 19.46 -4.57 15.67
C THR A 168 18.76 -3.43 14.95
N PHE A 169 19.38 -2.25 14.91
CA PHE A 169 18.71 -1.06 14.38
C PHE A 169 18.67 -1.00 12.85
N CYS A 170 19.67 -1.57 12.14
CA CYS A 170 19.54 -1.74 10.67
C CYS A 170 18.41 -2.70 10.32
N THR A 171 18.27 -3.82 11.05
CA THR A 171 17.17 -4.77 10.85
C THR A 171 15.82 -4.14 11.10
N PHE A 172 15.68 -3.44 12.22
CA PHE A 172 14.44 -2.73 12.57
C PHE A 172 14.10 -1.65 11.56
N GLY A 173 15.08 -0.77 11.24
CA GLY A 173 14.88 0.32 10.27
C GLY A 173 14.48 -0.18 8.88
N ALA A 174 15.16 -1.22 8.37
CA ALA A 174 14.83 -1.82 7.07
C ALA A 174 13.44 -2.46 7.07
N SER A 175 13.08 -3.18 8.13
CA SER A 175 11.76 -3.82 8.27
C SER A 175 10.63 -2.78 8.33
N MET A 176 10.82 -1.70 9.09
CA MET A 176 9.83 -0.64 9.23
C MET A 176 9.63 0.12 7.92
N ALA A 177 10.73 0.57 7.29
CA ALA A 177 10.65 1.31 6.02
C ALA A 177 10.11 0.45 4.88
N GLY A 178 10.55 -0.80 4.79
CA GLY A 178 10.11 -1.71 3.74
C GLY A 178 8.62 -2.04 3.83
N ARG A 179 8.10 -2.30 5.03
CA ARG A 179 6.65 -2.53 5.25
C ARG A 179 5.82 -1.28 4.91
N THR A 180 6.31 -0.10 5.26
CA THR A 180 5.63 1.16 4.94
C THR A 180 5.61 1.39 3.44
N GLU A 181 6.74 1.18 2.76
CA GLU A 181 6.85 1.35 1.31
C GLU A 181 6.00 0.32 0.55
N SER A 182 5.98 -0.95 0.98
CA SER A 182 5.13 -1.97 0.35
C SER A 182 3.64 -1.62 0.46
N ARG A 183 3.20 -1.15 1.64
CA ARG A 183 1.83 -0.66 1.83
C ARG A 183 1.52 0.54 0.93
N ASN A 184 2.44 1.49 0.83
CA ASN A 184 2.26 2.66 -0.04
C ASN A 184 2.16 2.26 -1.52
N ARG A 185 2.95 1.28 -1.97
CA ARG A 185 2.87 0.74 -3.34
C ARG A 185 1.53 0.06 -3.59
N GLN A 186 1.03 -0.74 -2.65
CA GLN A 186 -0.30 -1.37 -2.75
C GLN A 186 -1.40 -0.31 -2.88
N VAL A 187 -1.40 0.70 -2.00
CA VAL A 187 -2.38 1.81 -2.08
C VAL A 187 -2.30 2.55 -3.42
N ARG A 188 -1.09 2.80 -3.94
CA ARG A 188 -0.93 3.43 -5.27
C ARG A 188 -1.52 2.54 -6.37
N GLN A 189 -1.22 1.25 -6.36
CA GLN A 189 -1.77 0.29 -7.33
C GLN A 189 -3.30 0.22 -7.25
N GLU A 190 -3.88 0.17 -6.04
CA GLU A 190 -5.33 0.21 -5.88
C GLU A 190 -5.94 1.50 -6.44
N VAL A 191 -5.31 2.66 -6.19
CA VAL A 191 -5.77 3.95 -6.74
C VAL A 191 -5.65 3.97 -8.26
N GLU A 192 -4.57 3.42 -8.83
CA GLU A 192 -4.39 3.29 -10.29
C GLU A 192 -5.43 2.35 -10.90
N LEU A 193 -5.73 1.21 -10.25
CA LEU A 193 -6.77 0.28 -10.70
C LEU A 193 -8.17 0.89 -10.69
N ARG A 194 -8.42 1.83 -9.79
CA ARG A 194 -9.67 2.62 -9.72
C ARG A 194 -9.71 3.77 -10.72
N GLY A 195 -8.65 3.97 -11.51
CA GLY A 195 -8.54 5.01 -12.54
C GLY A 195 -8.06 6.38 -12.04
N GLY A 196 -7.74 6.54 -10.76
CA GLY A 196 -7.19 7.76 -10.20
C GLY A 196 -7.66 8.08 -8.79
N ARG A 197 -7.28 9.25 -8.30
CA ARG A 197 -7.61 9.75 -6.96
C ARG A 197 -8.72 10.81 -7.06
N LEU A 198 -9.63 10.82 -6.09
CA LEU A 198 -10.56 11.93 -5.91
C LEU A 198 -9.80 13.17 -5.41
N GLU A 199 -10.04 14.32 -6.04
CA GLU A 199 -9.42 15.59 -5.72
C GLU A 199 -10.40 16.49 -4.97
N ARG A 200 -9.90 17.34 -4.09
CA ARG A 200 -10.76 18.33 -3.42
C ARG A 200 -11.17 19.42 -4.41
N PRO A 201 -12.46 19.70 -4.56
CA PRO A 201 -12.91 20.84 -5.35
C PRO A 201 -12.56 22.16 -4.66
N GLY A 202 -12.49 23.23 -5.44
CA GLY A 202 -12.47 24.58 -4.91
C GLY A 202 -13.79 24.95 -4.20
N THR A 203 -13.92 26.22 -3.80
CA THR A 203 -15.15 26.70 -3.19
C THR A 203 -16.24 26.84 -4.26
N ILE A 204 -17.35 26.12 -4.11
CA ILE A 204 -18.50 26.17 -5.01
C ILE A 204 -19.48 27.19 -4.44
N ARG A 205 -19.80 28.22 -5.22
CA ARG A 205 -20.72 29.31 -4.85
C ARG A 205 -21.93 29.43 -5.79
N THR A 206 -21.80 28.91 -6.98
CA THR A 206 -22.83 28.98 -8.03
C THR A 206 -23.01 27.61 -8.68
N PRO A 207 -24.17 27.31 -9.31
CA PRO A 207 -24.35 26.10 -10.08
C PRO A 207 -23.35 25.97 -11.24
N ASP A 208 -22.86 27.07 -11.79
CA ASP A 208 -21.87 27.05 -12.86
C ASP A 208 -20.50 26.58 -12.39
N ASP A 209 -20.14 26.80 -11.13
CA ASP A 209 -18.91 26.26 -10.54
C ASP A 209 -18.88 24.73 -10.60
N ILE A 210 -20.04 24.07 -10.52
CA ILE A 210 -20.16 22.60 -10.60
C ILE A 210 -19.84 22.12 -12.02
N ARG A 211 -20.20 22.90 -13.06
CA ARG A 211 -19.94 22.55 -14.46
C ARG A 211 -18.47 22.56 -14.84
N VAL A 212 -17.66 23.37 -14.12
CA VAL A 212 -16.23 23.55 -14.39
C VAL A 212 -15.38 22.50 -13.65
N LEU A 213 -15.97 21.73 -12.74
CA LEU A 213 -15.24 20.70 -11.98
C LEU A 213 -14.71 19.60 -12.89
N SER A 214 -13.47 19.20 -12.66
CA SER A 214 -12.94 17.94 -13.20
C SER A 214 -13.67 16.74 -12.60
N LEU A 215 -13.69 15.60 -13.30
CA LEU A 215 -14.36 14.40 -12.80
C LEU A 215 -13.88 13.96 -11.39
N PRO A 216 -12.58 13.99 -11.04
CA PRO A 216 -12.12 13.71 -9.68
C PRO A 216 -12.64 14.71 -8.65
N GLN A 217 -12.71 16.00 -8.99
CA GLN A 217 -13.24 17.05 -8.12
C GLN A 217 -14.75 16.90 -7.94
N PHE A 218 -15.47 16.62 -9.02
CA PHE A 218 -16.90 16.38 -8.99
C PHE A 218 -17.24 15.15 -8.13
N GLY A 219 -16.49 14.05 -8.28
CA GLY A 219 -16.62 12.87 -7.44
C GLY A 219 -16.41 13.16 -5.96
N SER A 220 -15.39 13.95 -5.62
CA SER A 220 -15.14 14.36 -4.24
C SER A 220 -16.27 15.24 -3.69
N TYR A 221 -16.78 16.18 -4.49
CA TYR A 221 -17.90 17.04 -4.10
C TYR A 221 -19.17 16.24 -3.79
N VAL A 222 -19.58 15.37 -4.71
CA VAL A 222 -20.76 14.51 -4.53
C VAL A 222 -20.59 13.59 -3.33
N ASN A 223 -19.43 12.95 -3.18
CA ASN A 223 -19.14 12.10 -2.03
C ASN A 223 -19.28 12.85 -0.70
N ASN A 224 -18.76 14.07 -0.60
CA ASN A 224 -18.85 14.88 0.60
C ASN A 224 -20.29 15.34 0.88
N LEU A 225 -21.03 15.69 -0.19
CA LEU A 225 -22.43 16.09 -0.07
C LEU A 225 -23.30 14.94 0.45
N PHE A 226 -23.20 13.75 -0.16
CA PHE A 226 -23.99 12.60 0.25
C PHE A 226 -23.60 12.08 1.63
N LYS A 227 -22.33 12.20 2.02
CA LYS A 227 -21.90 11.91 3.41
C LYS A 227 -22.60 12.81 4.43
N LYS A 228 -22.78 14.09 4.14
CA LYS A 228 -23.53 15.01 4.99
C LYS A 228 -25.02 14.60 5.12
N GLN A 229 -25.57 13.94 4.10
CA GLN A 229 -26.94 13.42 4.08
C GLN A 229 -27.06 12.02 4.75
N GLY A 230 -25.99 11.52 5.37
CA GLY A 230 -26.01 10.24 6.10
C GLY A 230 -25.57 9.02 5.27
N PHE A 231 -25.17 9.20 4.03
CA PHE A 231 -24.62 8.11 3.23
C PHE A 231 -23.21 7.73 3.69
N GLN A 232 -22.92 6.42 3.73
CA GLN A 232 -21.60 5.89 4.02
C GLN A 232 -20.91 5.52 2.71
N PHE A 233 -19.73 6.08 2.48
CA PHE A 233 -18.90 5.73 1.33
C PHE A 233 -18.32 4.33 1.46
N LYS A 234 -18.40 3.54 0.38
CA LYS A 234 -17.81 2.19 0.31
C LYS A 234 -16.64 2.13 -0.65
N ASP A 235 -16.87 2.48 -1.92
CA ASP A 235 -15.84 2.38 -2.97
C ASP A 235 -16.11 3.38 -4.12
N TYR A 236 -15.13 3.53 -5.01
CA TYR A 236 -15.28 4.31 -6.25
C TYR A 236 -14.44 3.70 -7.37
N ARG A 237 -14.88 3.93 -8.61
CA ARG A 237 -14.17 3.46 -9.80
C ARG A 237 -14.37 4.42 -10.96
N PHE A 238 -13.29 4.88 -11.57
CA PHE A 238 -13.36 5.61 -12.83
C PHE A 238 -13.61 4.60 -13.97
N ILE A 239 -14.73 4.75 -14.68
CA ILE A 239 -15.05 3.96 -15.88
C ILE A 239 -14.29 4.53 -17.07
N ASP A 240 -14.34 5.85 -17.20
CA ASP A 240 -13.61 6.64 -18.17
C ASP A 240 -12.95 7.79 -17.42
N LYS A 241 -11.64 7.95 -17.57
CA LYS A 241 -10.84 8.93 -16.79
C LYS A 241 -11.38 10.35 -16.87
N ASP A 242 -12.05 10.68 -17.98
CA ASP A 242 -12.45 12.06 -18.27
C ASP A 242 -13.97 12.30 -18.17
N LYS A 243 -14.81 11.25 -18.15
CA LYS A 243 -16.25 11.43 -18.31
C LYS A 243 -17.13 10.77 -17.26
N HIS A 244 -16.78 9.57 -16.79
CA HIS A 244 -17.66 8.77 -15.95
C HIS A 244 -16.94 8.18 -14.75
N LEU A 245 -17.56 8.31 -13.58
CA LEU A 245 -17.11 7.78 -12.29
C LEU A 245 -18.27 7.10 -11.58
N ASP A 246 -18.07 5.87 -11.14
CA ASP A 246 -19.02 5.17 -10.29
C ASP A 246 -18.61 5.30 -8.82
N LEU A 247 -19.60 5.52 -7.95
CA LEU A 247 -19.48 5.52 -6.50
C LEU A 247 -20.44 4.50 -5.92
N TRP A 248 -19.96 3.70 -4.98
CA TRP A 248 -20.78 2.81 -4.18
C TRP A 248 -20.93 3.41 -2.79
N MET A 249 -22.17 3.59 -2.38
CA MET A 249 -22.51 4.15 -1.07
C MET A 249 -23.57 3.28 -0.40
N GLU A 250 -23.70 3.40 0.90
CA GLU A 250 -24.71 2.71 1.71
C GLU A 250 -25.52 3.75 2.47
N TYR A 251 -26.84 3.61 2.46
CA TYR A 251 -27.76 4.43 3.23
C TYR A 251 -28.83 3.52 3.84
N GLU A 252 -29.01 3.61 5.17
CA GLU A 252 -29.93 2.76 5.94
C GLU A 252 -29.74 1.24 5.67
N ASN A 253 -28.47 0.80 5.59
CA ASN A 253 -28.07 -0.58 5.24
C ASN A 253 -28.49 -1.04 3.83
N GLU A 254 -28.93 -0.15 2.95
CA GLU A 254 -29.18 -0.45 1.56
C GLU A 254 -28.01 0.01 0.68
N PRO A 255 -27.53 -0.84 -0.25
CA PRO A 255 -26.46 -0.44 -1.18
C PRO A 255 -27.05 0.43 -2.30
N TRP A 256 -26.36 1.54 -2.57
CA TRP A 256 -26.67 2.49 -3.63
C TRP A 256 -25.49 2.58 -4.59
N HIS A 257 -25.79 2.57 -5.89
CA HIS A 257 -24.82 2.78 -6.94
C HIS A 257 -25.05 4.15 -7.59
N LEU A 258 -24.08 5.05 -7.49
CA LEU A 258 -24.13 6.39 -8.04
C LEU A 258 -23.20 6.46 -9.25
N ARG A 259 -23.70 6.82 -10.41
CA ARG A 259 -22.92 7.10 -11.61
C ARG A 259 -22.83 8.59 -11.83
N LEU A 260 -21.60 9.11 -11.77
CA LEU A 260 -21.30 10.52 -11.96
C LEU A 260 -20.79 10.78 -13.37
N SER A 261 -21.18 11.90 -13.95
CA SER A 261 -20.73 12.28 -15.28
C SER A 261 -20.51 13.79 -15.40
N VAL A 262 -19.40 14.18 -16.05
CA VAL A 262 -19.06 15.58 -16.39
C VAL A 262 -19.16 15.83 -17.90
N ALA A 263 -19.83 14.95 -18.65
CA ALA A 263 -20.07 15.17 -20.08
C ALA A 263 -21.05 16.32 -20.30
N ASP A 264 -20.90 17.06 -21.42
CA ASP A 264 -21.75 18.21 -21.75
C ASP A 264 -23.23 17.88 -21.79
N LYS A 265 -23.59 16.67 -22.16
CA LYS A 265 -24.96 16.17 -22.18
C LYS A 265 -25.03 14.67 -21.97
N ILE A 266 -25.85 14.23 -21.05
CA ILE A 266 -25.99 12.81 -20.72
C ILE A 266 -26.98 12.13 -21.66
N ASN A 267 -26.51 11.07 -22.32
CA ASN A 267 -27.28 10.27 -23.27
C ASN A 267 -28.01 9.10 -22.58
N PRO A 268 -29.05 8.51 -23.21
CA PRO A 268 -29.77 7.35 -22.66
C PRO A 268 -28.86 6.17 -22.31
N GLY A 269 -27.79 5.94 -23.08
CA GLY A 269 -26.85 4.84 -22.87
C GLY A 269 -26.17 4.84 -21.50
N THR A 270 -25.90 6.01 -20.94
CA THR A 270 -25.32 6.13 -19.57
C THR A 270 -26.32 5.64 -18.51
N VAL A 271 -27.60 5.97 -18.67
CA VAL A 271 -28.68 5.54 -17.77
C VAL A 271 -28.91 4.02 -17.90
N GLU A 272 -28.98 3.52 -19.13
CA GLU A 272 -29.17 2.10 -19.42
C GLU A 272 -27.99 1.25 -18.93
N GLY A 273 -26.78 1.75 -19.09
CA GLY A 273 -25.57 1.11 -18.55
C GLY A 273 -25.63 0.95 -17.04
N LEU A 274 -26.02 2.00 -16.29
CA LEU A 274 -26.19 1.90 -14.85
C LEU A 274 -27.28 0.87 -14.48
N ILE A 275 -28.42 0.85 -15.20
CA ILE A 275 -29.51 -0.10 -14.93
C ILE A 275 -29.05 -1.55 -15.11
N GLN A 276 -28.23 -1.82 -16.11
CA GLN A 276 -27.67 -3.16 -16.32
C GLN A 276 -26.71 -3.55 -15.18
N GLU A 277 -25.89 -2.62 -14.72
CA GLU A 277 -24.97 -2.85 -13.60
C GLU A 277 -25.72 -3.06 -12.28
N LEU A 278 -26.76 -2.28 -11.99
CA LEU A 278 -27.61 -2.48 -10.82
C LEU A 278 -28.18 -3.91 -10.78
N LYS A 279 -28.62 -4.44 -11.91
CA LYS A 279 -29.14 -5.82 -12.01
C LYS A 279 -28.03 -6.85 -11.76
N ARG A 280 -26.82 -6.59 -12.25
CA ARG A 280 -25.68 -7.49 -12.10
C ARG A 280 -25.16 -7.52 -10.66
N GLU A 281 -25.17 -6.35 -10.00
CA GLU A 281 -24.64 -6.19 -8.64
C GLU A 281 -25.69 -6.43 -7.55
N GLY A 282 -26.95 -6.59 -7.92
CA GLY A 282 -28.06 -6.77 -6.97
C GLY A 282 -28.41 -5.49 -6.20
N CYS A 283 -27.95 -4.32 -6.63
CA CYS A 283 -28.32 -3.05 -6.06
C CYS A 283 -29.75 -2.67 -6.43
N ARG A 284 -30.54 -2.25 -5.45
CA ARG A 284 -31.95 -1.89 -5.67
C ARG A 284 -32.16 -0.48 -6.21
N LYS A 285 -31.24 0.42 -5.89
CA LYS A 285 -31.38 1.85 -6.21
C LYS A 285 -30.12 2.37 -6.88
N GLY A 286 -30.29 3.15 -7.93
CA GLY A 286 -29.22 3.82 -8.64
C GLY A 286 -29.48 5.31 -8.78
N VAL A 287 -28.43 6.09 -8.88
CA VAL A 287 -28.51 7.54 -9.12
C VAL A 287 -27.54 7.88 -10.23
N VAL A 288 -28.01 8.57 -11.27
CA VAL A 288 -27.12 9.22 -12.24
C VAL A 288 -27.05 10.71 -11.89
N ILE A 289 -25.86 11.18 -11.66
CA ILE A 289 -25.58 12.58 -11.27
C ILE A 289 -24.72 13.20 -12.35
N THR A 290 -25.12 14.36 -12.83
CA THR A 290 -24.32 15.11 -13.81
C THR A 290 -24.03 16.51 -13.32
N SER A 291 -22.85 17.04 -13.71
CA SER A 291 -22.52 18.47 -13.52
C SER A 291 -23.26 19.38 -14.51
N THR A 292 -23.87 18.80 -15.54
CA THR A 292 -24.54 19.50 -16.64
C THR A 292 -26.03 19.13 -16.70
N GLU A 293 -26.56 18.84 -17.90
CA GLU A 293 -27.97 18.57 -18.14
C GLU A 293 -28.20 17.18 -18.77
N PHE A 294 -29.40 16.63 -18.57
CA PHE A 294 -29.80 15.39 -19.20
C PHE A 294 -30.43 15.64 -20.57
N ALA A 295 -30.15 14.80 -21.54
CA ALA A 295 -30.91 14.76 -22.78
C ALA A 295 -32.36 14.35 -22.51
N PRO A 296 -33.36 14.90 -23.23
CA PRO A 296 -34.77 14.51 -23.07
C PRO A 296 -35.02 13.00 -23.23
N SER A 297 -34.21 12.34 -24.07
CA SER A 297 -34.23 10.88 -24.25
C SER A 297 -33.71 10.14 -22.99
N ALA A 298 -32.71 10.67 -22.27
CA ALA A 298 -32.23 10.08 -21.02
C ALA A 298 -33.28 10.17 -19.90
N LEU A 299 -34.01 11.29 -19.80
CA LEU A 299 -35.14 11.42 -18.89
C LEU A 299 -36.25 10.40 -19.17
N LYS A 300 -36.55 10.12 -20.45
CA LYS A 300 -37.51 9.08 -20.84
C LYS A 300 -37.01 7.69 -20.45
N SER A 301 -35.74 7.39 -20.63
CA SER A 301 -35.11 6.11 -20.27
C SER A 301 -35.15 5.80 -18.77
N ALA A 302 -35.13 6.80 -17.91
CA ALA A 302 -35.19 6.62 -16.46
C ALA A 302 -36.63 6.44 -15.94
N LYS A 303 -37.64 6.85 -16.71
CA LYS A 303 -39.06 6.85 -16.28
C LYS A 303 -39.56 5.43 -15.98
N GLY A 304 -40.03 5.22 -14.73
CA GLY A 304 -40.54 3.91 -14.28
C GLY A 304 -39.45 2.88 -13.93
N ARG A 305 -38.17 3.33 -13.84
CA ARG A 305 -37.04 2.46 -13.47
C ARG A 305 -36.47 2.87 -12.10
N PRO A 306 -35.76 1.99 -11.38
CA PRO A 306 -35.21 2.29 -10.04
C PRO A 306 -33.95 3.16 -10.10
N VAL A 307 -33.99 4.21 -10.94
CA VAL A 307 -32.86 5.14 -11.12
C VAL A 307 -33.37 6.56 -10.96
N VAL A 308 -32.70 7.33 -10.12
CA VAL A 308 -32.94 8.76 -9.91
C VAL A 308 -31.93 9.55 -10.76
N LEU A 309 -32.40 10.62 -11.38
CA LEU A 309 -31.54 11.53 -12.16
C LEU A 309 -31.39 12.85 -11.39
N ILE A 310 -30.16 13.30 -11.19
CA ILE A 310 -29.82 14.57 -10.51
C ILE A 310 -28.92 15.35 -11.45
N ASP A 311 -29.39 16.50 -11.94
CA ASP A 311 -28.58 17.43 -12.73
C ASP A 311 -27.79 18.40 -11.82
N GLY A 312 -26.92 19.20 -12.43
CA GLY A 312 -26.08 20.15 -11.70
C GLY A 312 -26.87 21.19 -10.91
N GLN A 313 -28.04 21.60 -11.40
CA GLN A 313 -28.90 22.57 -10.73
C GLN A 313 -29.60 21.95 -9.49
N MET A 314 -30.14 20.75 -9.65
CA MET A 314 -30.72 19.98 -8.55
C MET A 314 -29.66 19.66 -7.48
N LEU A 315 -28.46 19.30 -7.92
CA LEU A 315 -27.36 18.99 -7.01
C LEU A 315 -26.97 20.20 -6.16
N TYR A 316 -26.92 21.38 -6.77
CA TYR A 316 -26.68 22.63 -6.06
C TYR A 316 -27.77 22.93 -5.02
N GLN A 317 -29.05 22.78 -5.38
CA GLN A 317 -30.18 22.93 -4.45
C GLN A 317 -30.15 21.97 -3.26
N ILE A 318 -29.66 20.74 -3.48
CA ILE A 318 -29.47 19.75 -2.41
C ILE A 318 -28.34 20.20 -1.44
N ALA A 319 -27.32 20.86 -1.98
CA ALA A 319 -26.18 21.33 -1.19
C ALA A 319 -26.49 22.55 -0.32
N GLU A 320 -27.47 23.38 -0.71
CA GLU A 320 -27.91 24.56 0.04
C GLU A 320 -28.87 24.26 1.21
N LYS A 321 -29.44 23.06 1.23
CA LYS A 321 -30.29 22.57 2.33
C LYS A 321 -29.47 21.93 3.45
#